data_662101b657165c95a8c6756edfd31517
#
_entry.id   662101b657165c95a8c6756edfd31517
#
_cell.length_a   1.000
_cell.length_b   1.000
_cell.length_c   1.000
_cell.angle_alpha   90.00
_cell.angle_beta   90.00
_cell.angle_gamma   90.00
#
_symmetry.space_group_name_H-M   'P 1'
#
loop_
_entity.id
_entity.type
_entity.pdbx_description
1 polymer ?
#
loop_
_entity_poly.entity_id
_entity_poly.type
_entity_poly.pdbx_seq_one_letter_code
_entity_poly.pdbx_strand_id
1 'polypeptide(L)'
;AGGNVAWVYREFPLTELHPNALSHARAAECAAQTAGYDAFWRFANALYRNQPISTLQYGELASAAGISGNDFATCFASASTTLIARIMADRQNALDMGAEGAPYSIILVTGKPPVVMNGAYPYAAVQQLVDEALQNTR
;
A
#
# COMPACT_ATOMS: atom_id res chain seq x y z
N ALA A 1 -7.69 -10.71 14.54
CA ALA A 1 -8.34 -9.55 15.18
C ALA A 1 -9.89 -9.64 15.17
N GLY A 2 -10.49 -10.74 14.71
CA GLY A 2 -11.94 -11.01 14.82
C GLY A 2 -12.85 -9.95 14.16
N GLY A 3 -12.37 -9.26 13.13
CA GLY A 3 -13.15 -8.21 12.46
C GLY A 3 -13.11 -6.82 13.11
N ASN A 4 -12.38 -6.67 14.22
CA ASN A 4 -12.32 -5.39 14.96
C ASN A 4 -11.22 -4.44 14.47
N VAL A 5 -10.39 -4.87 13.52
CA VAL A 5 -9.30 -4.08 12.95
C VAL A 5 -9.39 -4.10 11.44
N ALA A 6 -9.32 -2.93 10.82
CA ALA A 6 -9.17 -2.77 9.38
C ALA A 6 -7.73 -2.33 9.07
N TRP A 7 -7.10 -2.98 8.11
CA TRP A 7 -5.82 -2.55 7.58
C TRP A 7 -6.05 -1.79 6.28
N VAL A 8 -5.62 -0.51 6.24
CA VAL A 8 -5.72 0.34 5.06
C VAL A 8 -4.32 0.63 4.55
N TYR A 9 -4.05 0.20 3.32
CA TYR A 9 -2.81 0.51 2.63
C TYR A 9 -2.96 1.82 1.85
N ARG A 10 -1.96 2.69 1.93
CA ARG A 10 -1.88 3.93 1.18
C ARG A 10 -0.53 4.04 0.48
N GLU A 11 -0.54 4.59 -0.72
CA GLU A 11 0.66 4.69 -1.54
C GLU A 11 1.53 5.87 -1.10
N PHE A 12 2.83 5.60 -0.91
CA PHE A 12 3.81 6.64 -0.60
C PHE A 12 5.07 6.44 -1.45
N PRO A 13 5.00 6.70 -2.78
CA PRO A 13 6.13 6.52 -3.68
C PRO A 13 7.23 7.55 -3.40
N LEU A 14 8.41 7.07 -2.98
CA LEU A 14 9.62 7.86 -2.72
C LEU A 14 10.48 7.84 -3.99
N THR A 15 10.06 8.57 -5.02
CA THR A 15 10.68 8.55 -6.35
C THR A 15 12.11 9.10 -6.37
N GLU A 16 12.44 9.94 -5.39
CA GLU A 16 13.78 10.51 -5.20
C GLU A 16 14.80 9.45 -4.79
N LEU A 17 14.35 8.41 -4.07
CA LEU A 17 15.18 7.29 -3.61
C LEU A 17 15.03 6.06 -4.50
N HIS A 18 13.85 5.84 -5.04
CA HIS A 18 13.45 4.66 -5.79
C HIS A 18 12.77 5.06 -7.09
N PRO A 19 13.50 5.17 -8.22
CA PRO A 19 12.94 5.69 -9.49
C PRO A 19 11.69 4.96 -9.98
N ASN A 20 11.54 3.68 -9.65
CA ASN A 20 10.38 2.86 -10.04
C ASN A 20 9.21 2.92 -9.03
N ALA A 21 9.32 3.65 -7.92
CA ALA A 21 8.31 3.65 -6.85
C ALA A 21 6.90 4.01 -7.36
N LEU A 22 6.78 5.05 -8.18
CA LEU A 22 5.50 5.43 -8.77
C LEU A 22 4.95 4.35 -9.72
N SER A 23 5.82 3.70 -10.49
CA SER A 23 5.42 2.60 -11.38
C SER A 23 4.96 1.38 -10.58
N HIS A 24 5.61 1.08 -9.44
CA HIS A 24 5.20 0.01 -8.54
C HIS A 24 3.82 0.29 -7.92
N ALA A 25 3.61 1.51 -7.42
CA ALA A 25 2.33 1.96 -6.89
C ALA A 25 1.21 1.85 -7.94
N ARG A 26 1.44 2.33 -9.16
CA ARG A 26 0.49 2.19 -10.28
C ARG A 26 0.16 0.74 -10.60
N ALA A 27 1.17 -0.13 -10.62
CA ALA A 27 0.97 -1.54 -10.91
C ALA A 27 0.12 -2.23 -9.84
N ALA A 28 0.38 -1.95 -8.55
CA ALA A 28 -0.41 -2.47 -7.44
C ALA A 28 -1.87 -2.00 -7.50
N GLU A 29 -2.08 -0.72 -7.79
CA GLU A 29 -3.41 -0.15 -7.94
C GLU A 29 -4.15 -0.69 -9.18
N CYS A 30 -3.44 -0.96 -10.28
CA CYS A 30 -4.03 -1.66 -11.43
C CYS A 30 -4.45 -3.08 -11.07
N ALA A 31 -3.70 -3.77 -10.22
CA ALA A 31 -4.11 -5.07 -9.70
C ALA A 31 -5.45 -4.99 -8.93
N ALA A 32 -5.61 -3.95 -8.10
CA ALA A 32 -6.87 -3.67 -7.40
C ALA A 32 -8.04 -3.39 -8.36
N GLN A 33 -7.81 -2.53 -9.36
CA GLN A 33 -8.86 -2.13 -10.30
C GLN A 33 -9.34 -3.28 -11.18
N THR A 34 -8.44 -4.19 -11.56
CA THR A 34 -8.76 -5.27 -12.50
C THR A 34 -9.31 -6.51 -11.82
N ALA A 35 -8.88 -6.82 -10.59
CA ALA A 35 -9.21 -8.08 -9.94
C ALA A 35 -9.49 -7.95 -8.41
N GLY A 36 -9.70 -6.72 -7.94
CA GLY A 36 -10.09 -6.44 -6.55
C GLY A 36 -8.95 -6.46 -5.55
N TYR A 37 -9.30 -6.20 -4.28
CA TYR A 37 -8.29 -5.99 -3.22
C TYR A 37 -7.49 -7.25 -2.88
N ASP A 38 -8.04 -8.44 -3.03
CA ASP A 38 -7.26 -9.67 -2.83
C ASP A 38 -6.13 -9.80 -3.85
N ALA A 39 -6.36 -9.40 -5.08
CA ALA A 39 -5.34 -9.35 -6.12
C ALA A 39 -4.30 -8.26 -5.84
N PHE A 40 -4.73 -7.09 -5.35
CA PHE A 40 -3.82 -6.06 -4.87
C PHE A 40 -2.82 -6.62 -3.86
N TRP A 41 -3.31 -7.28 -2.81
CA TRP A 41 -2.44 -7.80 -1.76
C TRP A 41 -1.48 -8.89 -2.26
N ARG A 42 -1.95 -9.78 -3.14
CA ARG A 42 -1.07 -10.79 -3.76
C ARG A 42 0.03 -10.12 -4.59
N PHE A 43 -0.35 -9.13 -5.42
CA PHE A 43 0.58 -8.41 -6.28
C PHE A 43 1.58 -7.57 -5.46
N ALA A 44 1.12 -6.78 -4.50
CA ALA A 44 1.96 -5.96 -3.63
C ALA A 44 2.96 -6.83 -2.83
N ASN A 45 2.50 -7.96 -2.27
CA ASN A 45 3.39 -8.91 -1.60
C ASN A 45 4.45 -9.48 -2.54
N ALA A 46 4.08 -9.76 -3.81
CA ALA A 46 5.03 -10.24 -4.81
C ALA A 46 6.05 -9.16 -5.18
N LEU A 47 5.62 -7.89 -5.30
CA LEU A 47 6.55 -6.77 -5.48
C LEU A 47 7.58 -6.69 -4.36
N TYR A 48 7.17 -6.77 -3.10
CA TYR A 48 8.09 -6.68 -1.95
C TYR A 48 9.07 -7.86 -1.88
N ARG A 49 8.61 -9.07 -2.20
CA ARG A 49 9.44 -10.29 -2.12
C ARG A 49 10.47 -10.40 -3.23
N ASN A 50 10.24 -9.76 -4.38
CA ASN A 50 11.07 -9.91 -5.57
C ASN A 50 11.95 -8.69 -5.86
N GLN A 51 12.13 -7.79 -4.88
CA GLN A 51 13.01 -6.63 -5.06
C GLN A 51 14.49 -7.03 -5.27
N PRO A 52 15.25 -6.34 -6.14
CA PRO A 52 14.79 -5.27 -7.05
C PRO A 52 14.01 -5.83 -8.25
N ILE A 53 12.96 -5.13 -8.66
CA ILE A 53 12.11 -5.56 -9.77
C ILE A 53 12.01 -4.47 -10.84
N SER A 54 12.02 -4.89 -12.10
CA SER A 54 11.80 -3.99 -13.24
C SER A 54 10.33 -3.98 -13.67
N THR A 55 9.92 -2.94 -14.37
CA THR A 55 8.56 -2.81 -14.92
C THR A 55 8.22 -3.91 -15.93
N LEU A 56 9.22 -4.52 -16.55
CA LEU A 56 9.05 -5.63 -17.50
C LEU A 56 8.50 -6.90 -16.85
N GLN A 57 8.66 -7.05 -15.54
CA GLN A 57 8.23 -8.23 -14.78
C GLN A 57 6.78 -8.11 -14.26
N TYR A 58 6.13 -6.96 -14.39
CA TYR A 58 4.78 -6.75 -13.87
C TYR A 58 3.73 -7.71 -14.45
N GLY A 59 3.84 -8.05 -15.73
CA GLY A 59 2.93 -9.00 -16.38
C GLY A 59 3.00 -10.39 -15.76
N GLU A 60 4.21 -10.87 -15.44
CA GLU A 60 4.42 -12.14 -14.76
C GLU A 60 3.86 -12.12 -13.34
N LEU A 61 4.11 -11.03 -12.60
CA LEU A 61 3.55 -10.86 -11.25
C LEU A 61 2.04 -10.78 -11.27
N ALA A 62 1.45 -10.07 -12.24
CA ALA A 62 0.00 -9.99 -12.40
C ALA A 62 -0.60 -11.38 -12.66
N SER A 63 -0.01 -12.15 -13.56
CA SER A 63 -0.44 -13.53 -13.84
C SER A 63 -0.33 -14.43 -12.61
N ALA A 64 0.77 -14.34 -11.86
CA ALA A 64 0.97 -15.08 -10.62
C ALA A 64 -0.03 -14.66 -9.51
N ALA A 65 -0.48 -13.41 -9.53
CA ALA A 65 -1.53 -12.90 -8.66
C ALA A 65 -2.97 -13.26 -9.11
N GLY A 66 -3.12 -14.01 -10.21
CA GLY A 66 -4.41 -14.41 -10.76
C GLY A 66 -5.14 -13.29 -11.51
N ILE A 67 -4.40 -12.34 -12.06
CA ILE A 67 -4.94 -11.19 -12.80
C ILE A 67 -4.81 -11.48 -14.30
N SER A 68 -5.85 -11.16 -15.08
CA SER A 68 -5.80 -11.21 -16.55
C SER A 68 -4.67 -10.30 -17.06
N GLY A 69 -3.73 -10.87 -17.83
CA GLY A 69 -2.61 -10.11 -18.37
C GLY A 69 -3.03 -8.98 -19.28
N ASN A 70 -4.09 -9.17 -20.09
CA ASN A 70 -4.60 -8.14 -20.99
C ASN A 70 -5.26 -6.98 -20.22
N ASP A 71 -6.07 -7.28 -19.20
CA ASP A 71 -6.75 -6.26 -18.41
C ASP A 71 -5.74 -5.46 -17.58
N PHE A 72 -4.75 -6.15 -17.00
CA PHE A 72 -3.65 -5.51 -16.30
C PHE A 72 -2.84 -4.59 -17.24
N ALA A 73 -2.44 -5.09 -18.40
CA ALA A 73 -1.66 -4.31 -19.37
C ALA A 73 -2.44 -3.09 -19.86
N THR A 74 -3.74 -3.24 -20.11
CA THR A 74 -4.64 -2.14 -20.50
C THR A 74 -4.71 -1.07 -19.40
N CYS A 75 -4.93 -1.47 -18.15
CA CYS A 75 -4.92 -0.55 -17.01
C CYS A 75 -3.58 0.16 -16.88
N PHE A 76 -2.49 -0.59 -16.89
CA PHE A 76 -1.15 -0.03 -16.70
C PHE A 76 -0.73 0.90 -17.85
N ALA A 77 -1.12 0.60 -19.10
CA ALA A 77 -0.82 1.42 -20.27
C ALA A 77 -1.70 2.69 -20.36
N SER A 78 -2.93 2.64 -19.84
CA SER A 78 -3.89 3.75 -19.95
C SER A 78 -3.45 5.02 -19.24
N ALA A 79 -2.40 4.94 -18.39
CA ALA A 79 -1.86 6.07 -17.62
C ALA A 79 -2.95 6.95 -17.00
N SER A 80 -3.98 6.31 -16.41
CA SER A 80 -5.14 6.98 -15.84
C SER A 80 -4.71 8.15 -14.94
N THR A 81 -5.02 9.37 -15.38
CA THR A 81 -4.73 10.58 -14.60
C THR A 81 -5.37 10.52 -13.22
N THR A 82 -6.55 9.91 -13.12
CA THR A 82 -7.26 9.71 -11.86
C THR A 82 -6.49 8.78 -10.92
N LEU A 83 -5.90 7.70 -11.42
CA LEU A 83 -5.12 6.76 -10.62
C LEU A 83 -3.85 7.43 -10.09
N ILE A 84 -3.13 8.12 -10.96
CA ILE A 84 -1.92 8.86 -10.57
C ILE A 84 -2.28 9.95 -9.54
N ALA A 85 -3.36 10.70 -9.78
CA ALA A 85 -3.81 11.74 -8.86
C ALA A 85 -4.13 11.18 -7.48
N ARG A 86 -4.75 9.99 -7.39
CA ARG A 86 -5.02 9.31 -6.11
C ARG A 86 -3.72 8.92 -5.39
N ILE A 87 -2.78 8.32 -6.10
CA ILE A 87 -1.46 7.95 -5.54
C ILE A 87 -0.74 9.21 -5.02
N MET A 88 -0.76 10.29 -5.79
CA MET A 88 -0.12 11.53 -5.38
C MET A 88 -0.85 12.22 -4.22
N ALA A 89 -2.17 12.10 -4.14
CA ALA A 89 -2.94 12.55 -2.98
C ALA A 89 -2.61 11.73 -1.72
N ASP A 90 -2.43 10.43 -1.84
CA ASP A 90 -1.99 9.58 -0.73
C ASP A 90 -0.61 10.01 -0.24
N ARG A 91 0.33 10.25 -1.17
CA ARG A 91 1.67 10.77 -0.85
C ARG A 91 1.59 12.11 -0.14
N GLN A 92 0.80 13.05 -0.66
CA GLN A 92 0.66 14.37 -0.06
C GLN A 92 0.08 14.29 1.36
N ASN A 93 -0.98 13.49 1.55
CA ASN A 93 -1.55 13.29 2.88
C ASN A 93 -0.54 12.71 3.87
N ALA A 94 0.33 11.80 3.44
CA ALA A 94 1.38 11.27 4.30
C ALA A 94 2.37 12.37 4.72
N LEU A 95 2.80 13.22 3.78
CA LEU A 95 3.67 14.37 4.06
C LEU A 95 2.99 15.36 5.01
N ASP A 96 1.71 15.68 4.81
CA ASP A 96 0.94 16.58 5.66
C ASP A 96 0.78 16.02 7.09
N MET A 97 0.81 14.70 7.24
CA MET A 97 0.81 14.01 8.53
C MET A 97 2.21 13.85 9.14
N GLY A 98 3.24 14.40 8.52
CA GLY A 98 4.62 14.38 9.02
C GLY A 98 5.41 13.13 8.66
N ALA A 99 5.01 12.36 7.65
CA ALA A 99 5.80 11.23 7.18
C ALA A 99 7.06 11.70 6.46
N GLU A 100 8.22 11.25 6.91
CA GLU A 100 9.53 11.51 6.30
C GLU A 100 10.04 10.34 5.46
N GLY A 101 9.37 9.19 5.53
CA GLY A 101 9.75 7.96 4.86
C GLY A 101 8.70 6.85 5.00
N ALA A 102 9.04 5.68 4.50
CA ALA A 102 8.22 4.47 4.63
C ALA A 102 9.01 3.37 5.37
N PRO A 103 8.31 2.57 6.19
CA PRO A 103 6.89 2.62 6.49
C PRO A 103 6.52 3.75 7.46
N TYR A 104 5.34 4.32 7.27
CA TYR A 104 4.71 5.26 8.19
C TYR A 104 3.29 4.77 8.45
N SER A 105 2.94 4.53 9.69
CA SER A 105 1.65 3.93 10.05
C SER A 105 0.94 4.74 11.12
N ILE A 106 -0.38 4.77 11.06
CA ILE A 106 -1.22 5.48 12.03
C ILE A 106 -2.31 4.52 12.51
N ILE A 107 -2.43 4.33 13.81
CA ILE A 107 -3.56 3.64 14.42
C ILE A 107 -4.61 4.68 14.75
N LEU A 108 -5.81 4.49 14.18
CA LEU A 108 -6.97 5.36 14.41
C LEU A 108 -8.01 4.61 15.24
N VAL A 109 -8.43 5.22 16.33
CA VAL A 109 -9.53 4.74 17.18
C VAL A 109 -10.54 5.87 17.34
N THR A 110 -11.82 5.58 17.15
CA THR A 110 -12.88 6.60 17.28
C THR A 110 -12.83 7.26 18.67
N GLY A 111 -12.78 8.58 18.69
CA GLY A 111 -12.76 9.36 19.91
C GLY A 111 -11.44 9.37 20.68
N LYS A 112 -10.36 8.87 20.10
CA LYS A 112 -9.01 8.87 20.69
C LYS A 112 -8.03 9.60 19.78
N PRO A 113 -6.95 10.17 20.33
CA PRO A 113 -5.85 10.70 19.52
C PRO A 113 -5.22 9.61 18.67
N PRO A 114 -4.77 9.94 17.44
CA PRO A 114 -4.03 8.99 16.59
C PRO A 114 -2.72 8.54 17.25
N VAL A 115 -2.35 7.27 17.07
CA VAL A 115 -1.03 6.76 17.46
C VAL A 115 -0.19 6.60 16.20
N VAL A 116 0.90 7.37 16.11
CA VAL A 116 1.81 7.38 14.97
C VAL A 116 2.97 6.44 15.21
N MET A 117 3.26 5.61 14.21
CA MET A 117 4.47 4.78 14.13
C MET A 117 5.29 5.27 12.93
N ASN A 118 6.36 6.03 13.18
CA ASN A 118 7.27 6.53 12.16
C ASN A 118 8.47 5.59 12.04
N GLY A 119 8.52 4.83 10.95
CA GLY A 119 9.55 3.81 10.69
C GLY A 119 9.09 2.37 10.92
N ALA A 120 10.01 1.44 10.71
CA ALA A 120 9.77 0.00 10.85
C ALA A 120 9.81 -0.43 12.32
N TYR A 121 8.65 -0.77 12.86
CA TYR A 121 8.52 -1.32 14.21
C TYR A 121 8.57 -2.85 14.18
N PRO A 122 9.17 -3.51 15.19
CA PRO A 122 9.07 -4.95 15.34
C PRO A 122 7.61 -5.40 15.48
N TYR A 123 7.28 -6.59 14.95
CA TYR A 123 5.91 -7.10 14.97
C TYR A 123 5.28 -7.09 16.39
N ALA A 124 6.05 -7.48 17.40
CA ALA A 124 5.57 -7.50 18.79
C ALA A 124 5.15 -6.10 19.30
N ALA A 125 5.87 -5.06 18.91
CA ALA A 125 5.53 -3.69 19.28
C ALA A 125 4.25 -3.21 18.56
N VAL A 126 4.10 -3.54 17.27
CA VAL A 126 2.87 -3.24 16.52
C VAL A 126 1.68 -3.98 17.14
N GLN A 127 1.85 -5.27 17.47
CA GLN A 127 0.81 -6.07 18.10
C GLN A 127 0.38 -5.45 19.44
N GLN A 128 1.32 -5.08 20.29
CA GLN A 128 1.01 -4.44 21.58
C GLN A 128 0.19 -3.16 21.38
N LEU A 129 0.58 -2.28 20.48
CA LEU A 129 -0.15 -1.03 20.20
C LEU A 129 -1.58 -1.30 19.69
N VAL A 130 -1.77 -2.31 18.86
CA VAL A 130 -3.11 -2.71 18.38
C VAL A 130 -3.93 -3.30 19.52
N ASP A 131 -3.36 -4.14 20.37
CA ASP A 131 -4.07 -4.74 21.51
C ASP A 131 -4.48 -3.66 22.52
N GLU A 132 -3.61 -2.70 22.83
CA GLU A 132 -3.94 -1.53 23.67
C GLU A 132 -5.07 -0.68 23.06
N ALA A 133 -5.03 -0.46 21.74
CA ALA A 133 -6.08 0.27 21.02
C ALA A 133 -7.43 -0.46 21.14
N LEU A 134 -7.46 -1.80 21.02
CA LEU A 134 -8.66 -2.61 21.14
C LEU A 134 -9.22 -2.65 22.57
N GLN A 135 -8.36 -2.63 23.60
CA GLN A 135 -8.81 -2.58 25.00
C GLN A 135 -9.47 -1.25 25.34
N ASN A 136 -9.01 -0.16 24.76
CA ASN A 136 -9.53 1.19 24.98
C ASN A 136 -10.83 1.51 24.22
N THR A 137 -11.37 0.55 23.46
CA THR A 137 -12.66 0.67 22.74
C THR A 137 -13.82 0.01 23.47
N ARG A 138 -13.57 -0.63 24.60
CA ARG A 138 -14.59 -1.22 25.47
C ARG A 138 -14.90 -0.24 26.60
#